data_3b49a89b0436ea672510427b31f153ea
#
_entry.id   3b49a89b0436ea672510427b31f153ea
#
_cell.length_a   1.000
_cell.length_b   1.000
_cell.length_c   1.000
_cell.angle_alpha   90.00
_cell.angle_beta   90.00
_cell.angle_gamma   90.00
#
_symmetry.space_group_name_H-M   'P 1'
#
loop_
_entity.id
_entity.type
_entity.pdbx_description
1 polymer ?
#
loop_
_entity_poly.entity_id
_entity_poly.type
_entity_poly.pdbx_seq_one_letter_code
_entity_poly.pdbx_strand_id
1 'polypeptide(L)'
;MAMEQTEKKSLRSMIMLGPAHPFRGGLAAFNQTLTRTFQRMGISCRMFTFTTQYPSLLFPGTTQYTDDPAPEGLDITRELSSINPFTWIRTGLKVRRLRPDVLIVRYWIPVMAPAFGTVCRIARRGGVRTLALLDNVIPHEKRPFDSLLTRYFVSSIDGFIYMSEQVHQDLRLFTRTKPALFSPHPMWSNYGDPMPREEACAALGLDPSLHYTMFFGYIRDYKGLDLLLDAWAELMNHGKLENHRLIVAGEYYSGKERYAEQIARLGIRDKLVMMDCYIADREVAQLFSAVDLVVQPYRHATQSGVTQVAYWFDVPMVVTDVGGLREIVSDGEVGYVTEPDPKAIATAIDRFYCEEKSAEFRANILRFRERFTWQRMADNFIELFRKVSAGDR
;
A
#
# COMPACT_ATOMS: atom_id res chain seq x y z
N MET A 1 -28.74 40.51 7.21
CA MET A 1 -27.40 39.98 7.11
C MET A 1 -27.52 38.63 6.40
N ALA A 2 -27.33 38.60 5.10
CA ALA A 2 -27.33 37.37 4.31
C ALA A 2 -25.99 36.67 4.50
N MET A 3 -26.00 35.47 5.09
CA MET A 3 -24.86 34.57 5.06
C MET A 3 -24.70 34.08 3.62
N GLU A 4 -23.73 34.63 2.89
CA GLU A 4 -23.27 34.11 1.63
C GLU A 4 -22.85 32.65 1.81
N GLN A 5 -23.71 31.72 1.39
CA GLN A 5 -23.34 30.30 1.23
C GLN A 5 -22.29 30.25 0.12
N THR A 6 -21.04 30.17 0.51
CA THR A 6 -19.91 29.95 -0.39
C THR A 6 -20.14 28.61 -1.08
N GLU A 7 -20.59 28.59 -2.33
CA GLU A 7 -20.70 27.36 -3.13
C GLU A 7 -19.34 26.65 -3.13
N LYS A 8 -19.26 25.55 -2.38
CA LYS A 8 -18.08 24.70 -2.37
C LYS A 8 -17.90 24.13 -3.76
N LYS A 9 -16.84 24.53 -4.46
CA LYS A 9 -16.52 24.04 -5.80
C LYS A 9 -16.50 22.51 -5.80
N SER A 10 -17.43 21.89 -6.52
CA SER A 10 -17.51 20.43 -6.66
C SER A 10 -16.49 19.94 -7.69
N LEU A 11 -15.82 18.84 -7.42
CA LEU A 11 -14.95 18.18 -8.39
C LEU A 11 -15.82 17.43 -9.41
N ARG A 12 -15.73 17.79 -10.69
CA ARG A 12 -16.50 17.21 -11.80
C ARG A 12 -15.65 16.46 -12.80
N SER A 13 -14.39 16.84 -12.94
CA SER A 13 -13.48 16.27 -13.93
C SER A 13 -12.05 16.18 -13.43
N MET A 14 -11.37 15.08 -13.76
CA MET A 14 -9.98 14.87 -13.38
C MET A 14 -9.16 14.17 -14.47
N ILE A 15 -7.85 14.40 -14.41
CA ILE A 15 -6.87 13.60 -15.14
C ILE A 15 -5.93 12.97 -14.12
N MET A 16 -5.78 11.61 -14.17
CA MET A 16 -4.75 10.88 -13.45
C MET A 16 -3.51 10.78 -14.32
N LEU A 17 -2.38 11.29 -13.87
CA LEU A 17 -1.09 11.21 -14.55
C LEU A 17 -0.16 10.28 -13.78
N GLY A 18 0.18 9.14 -14.37
CA GLY A 18 1.06 8.15 -13.76
C GLY A 18 1.00 6.80 -14.46
N PRO A 19 1.60 5.75 -13.86
CA PRO A 19 1.53 4.40 -14.43
C PRO A 19 0.10 3.92 -14.57
N ALA A 20 -0.22 3.35 -15.74
CA ALA A 20 -1.45 2.66 -16.06
C ALA A 20 -1.18 1.68 -17.20
N HIS A 21 -2.14 0.84 -17.58
CA HIS A 21 -2.00 -0.06 -18.73
C HIS A 21 -1.37 0.65 -19.95
N PRO A 22 -0.41 0.04 -20.66
CA PRO A 22 0.05 -1.35 -20.56
C PRO A 22 1.16 -1.60 -19.52
N PHE A 23 1.46 -0.67 -18.62
CA PHE A 23 2.45 -0.89 -17.56
C PHE A 23 1.87 -1.80 -16.47
N ARG A 24 2.66 -2.79 -16.04
CA ARG A 24 2.30 -3.71 -14.96
C ARG A 24 2.74 -3.20 -13.59
N GLY A 25 2.18 -3.82 -12.55
CA GLY A 25 2.60 -3.65 -11.16
C GLY A 25 1.67 -2.76 -10.33
N GLY A 26 1.95 -2.71 -9.03
CA GLY A 26 1.07 -2.11 -8.03
C GLY A 26 0.73 -0.64 -8.27
N LEU A 27 1.64 0.15 -8.85
CA LEU A 27 1.37 1.56 -9.15
C LEU A 27 0.28 1.71 -10.22
N ALA A 28 0.34 0.90 -11.28
CA ALA A 28 -0.65 0.94 -12.36
C ALA A 28 -2.02 0.45 -11.88
N ALA A 29 -2.06 -0.69 -11.19
CA ALA A 29 -3.28 -1.25 -10.61
C ALA A 29 -3.95 -0.27 -9.64
N PHE A 30 -3.17 0.37 -8.77
CA PHE A 30 -3.67 1.38 -7.83
C PHE A 30 -4.31 2.56 -8.56
N ASN A 31 -3.60 3.17 -9.52
CA ASN A 31 -4.10 4.33 -10.26
C ASN A 31 -5.39 4.01 -11.02
N GLN A 32 -5.47 2.83 -11.62
CA GLN A 32 -6.66 2.35 -12.34
C GLN A 32 -7.84 2.15 -11.38
N THR A 33 -7.62 1.53 -10.22
CA THR A 33 -8.66 1.32 -9.21
C THR A 33 -9.15 2.63 -8.62
N LEU A 34 -8.25 3.55 -8.28
CA LEU A 34 -8.62 4.88 -7.78
C LEU A 34 -9.41 5.66 -8.85
N THR A 35 -9.00 5.59 -10.12
CA THR A 35 -9.73 6.24 -11.21
C THR A 35 -11.14 5.68 -11.38
N ARG A 36 -11.31 4.36 -11.31
CA ARG A 36 -12.64 3.73 -11.33
C ARG A 36 -13.51 4.16 -10.14
N THR A 37 -12.90 4.36 -8.98
CA THR A 37 -13.62 4.86 -7.81
C THR A 37 -14.17 6.25 -8.07
N PHE A 38 -13.38 7.16 -8.62
CA PHE A 38 -13.86 8.48 -9.01
C PHE A 38 -14.97 8.43 -10.08
N GLN A 39 -14.85 7.53 -11.07
CA GLN A 39 -15.91 7.35 -12.08
C GLN A 39 -17.23 6.89 -11.45
N ARG A 40 -17.18 5.95 -10.49
CA ARG A 40 -18.37 5.50 -9.74
C ARG A 40 -19.03 6.63 -8.93
N MET A 41 -18.25 7.64 -8.55
CA MET A 41 -18.75 8.86 -7.89
C MET A 41 -19.31 9.90 -8.89
N GLY A 42 -19.37 9.57 -10.19
CA GLY A 42 -19.88 10.47 -11.23
C GLY A 42 -18.86 11.52 -11.72
N ILE A 43 -17.58 11.36 -11.39
CA ILE A 43 -16.52 12.28 -11.82
C ILE A 43 -16.01 11.83 -13.20
N SER A 44 -15.93 12.76 -14.16
CA SER A 44 -15.33 12.48 -15.47
C SER A 44 -13.83 12.29 -15.34
N CYS A 45 -13.31 11.12 -15.70
CA CYS A 45 -11.92 10.75 -15.49
C CYS A 45 -11.22 10.38 -16.79
N ARG A 46 -9.97 10.81 -16.92
CA ARG A 46 -9.01 10.35 -17.94
C ARG A 46 -7.71 9.94 -17.27
N MET A 47 -6.99 9.00 -17.89
CA MET A 47 -5.67 8.60 -17.45
C MET A 47 -4.63 8.91 -18.51
N PHE A 48 -3.60 9.66 -18.14
CA PHE A 48 -2.42 9.86 -18.97
C PHE A 48 -1.28 9.03 -18.40
N THR A 49 -0.78 8.11 -19.23
CA THR A 49 0.32 7.24 -18.85
C THR A 49 1.53 7.44 -19.75
N PHE A 50 2.54 6.64 -19.55
CA PHE A 50 3.82 6.80 -20.22
C PHE A 50 3.83 6.22 -21.65
N THR A 51 4.55 6.88 -22.54
CA THR A 51 5.11 6.27 -23.74
C THR A 51 6.40 5.52 -23.41
N THR A 52 7.21 6.09 -22.48
CA THR A 52 8.42 5.49 -21.90
C THR A 52 8.46 5.84 -20.42
N GLN A 53 8.27 4.85 -19.54
CA GLN A 53 8.37 5.05 -18.09
C GLN A 53 9.82 4.94 -17.62
N TYR A 54 10.47 3.83 -17.94
CA TYR A 54 11.90 3.64 -17.73
C TYR A 54 12.55 3.28 -19.06
N PRO A 55 13.73 3.86 -19.40
CA PRO A 55 14.54 3.35 -20.49
C PRO A 55 14.85 1.86 -20.27
N SER A 56 14.81 1.07 -21.33
CA SER A 56 15.03 -0.38 -21.24
C SER A 56 16.34 -0.76 -20.54
N LEU A 57 17.40 0.02 -20.76
CA LEU A 57 18.71 -0.17 -20.13
C LEU A 57 18.71 0.05 -18.59
N LEU A 58 17.75 0.80 -18.06
CA LEU A 58 17.66 1.15 -16.62
C LEU A 58 16.59 0.34 -15.89
N PHE A 59 15.85 -0.52 -16.59
CA PHE A 59 14.82 -1.33 -15.99
C PHE A 59 15.41 -2.67 -15.50
N PRO A 60 15.34 -2.97 -14.19
CA PRO A 60 15.97 -4.16 -13.62
C PRO A 60 15.23 -5.47 -13.90
N GLY A 61 14.03 -5.43 -14.50
CA GLY A 61 13.22 -6.60 -14.80
C GLY A 61 13.22 -6.99 -16.28
N THR A 62 12.59 -8.12 -16.61
CA THR A 62 12.48 -8.63 -17.99
C THR A 62 11.56 -7.78 -18.86
N THR A 63 10.42 -7.31 -18.32
CA THR A 63 9.48 -6.41 -18.99
C THR A 63 8.76 -5.52 -17.99
N GLN A 64 8.42 -4.30 -18.39
CA GLN A 64 7.59 -3.39 -17.62
C GLN A 64 6.13 -3.38 -18.10
N TYR A 65 5.79 -4.21 -19.08
CA TYR A 65 4.47 -4.28 -19.70
C TYR A 65 3.74 -5.55 -19.27
N THR A 66 2.41 -5.49 -19.31
CA THR A 66 1.53 -6.66 -19.17
C THR A 66 0.98 -7.05 -20.54
N ASP A 67 0.72 -8.35 -20.72
CA ASP A 67 0.02 -8.90 -21.87
C ASP A 67 -1.51 -8.95 -21.65
N ASP A 68 -1.97 -8.55 -20.45
CA ASP A 68 -3.39 -8.48 -20.13
C ASP A 68 -4.10 -7.47 -21.04
N PRO A 69 -5.38 -7.68 -21.37
CA PRO A 69 -6.17 -6.74 -22.13
C PRO A 69 -6.29 -5.37 -21.39
N ALA A 70 -6.48 -4.31 -22.15
CA ALA A 70 -6.73 -3.00 -21.57
C ALA A 70 -7.97 -3.04 -20.65
N PRO A 71 -7.89 -2.44 -19.45
CA PRO A 71 -9.01 -2.46 -18.51
C PRO A 71 -10.21 -1.71 -19.08
N GLU A 72 -11.34 -2.38 -19.19
CA GLU A 72 -12.58 -1.84 -19.71
C GLU A 72 -13.05 -0.60 -18.92
N GLY A 73 -13.64 0.36 -19.61
CA GLY A 73 -14.24 1.57 -19.03
C GLY A 73 -13.24 2.63 -18.55
N LEU A 74 -11.93 2.45 -18.76
CA LEU A 74 -10.93 3.47 -18.47
C LEU A 74 -10.40 4.13 -19.77
N ASP A 75 -10.51 5.47 -19.85
CA ASP A 75 -9.90 6.27 -20.92
C ASP A 75 -8.41 6.48 -20.63
N ILE A 76 -7.57 5.55 -21.14
CA ILE A 76 -6.11 5.55 -20.91
C ILE A 76 -5.40 5.99 -22.21
N THR A 77 -4.58 7.03 -22.12
CA THR A 77 -3.78 7.52 -23.24
C THR A 77 -2.30 7.60 -22.89
N ARG A 78 -1.42 7.10 -23.76
CA ARG A 78 0.03 7.19 -23.60
C ARG A 78 0.54 8.54 -24.07
N GLU A 79 0.93 9.42 -23.15
CA GLU A 79 1.25 10.82 -23.44
C GLU A 79 2.67 11.23 -23.04
N LEU A 80 3.22 10.66 -21.96
CA LEU A 80 4.41 11.17 -21.28
C LEU A 80 5.62 10.25 -21.46
N SER A 81 6.75 10.78 -21.88
CA SER A 81 8.05 10.08 -21.72
C SER A 81 8.79 10.66 -20.53
N SER A 82 9.34 9.78 -19.67
CA SER A 82 10.16 10.22 -18.52
C SER A 82 11.42 10.98 -18.91
N ILE A 83 11.92 10.76 -20.13
CA ILE A 83 13.20 11.28 -20.62
C ILE A 83 13.09 12.28 -21.78
N ASN A 84 11.92 12.47 -22.40
CA ASN A 84 11.75 13.35 -23.54
C ASN A 84 10.99 14.64 -23.17
N PRO A 85 11.68 15.79 -23.02
CA PRO A 85 11.06 17.05 -22.59
C PRO A 85 9.96 17.57 -23.53
N PHE A 86 10.01 17.27 -24.84
CA PHE A 86 8.97 17.68 -25.77
C PHE A 86 7.61 17.08 -25.41
N THR A 87 7.59 15.83 -24.90
CA THR A 87 6.36 15.20 -24.45
C THR A 87 5.82 15.87 -23.18
N TRP A 88 6.67 16.41 -22.30
CA TRP A 88 6.24 17.10 -21.07
C TRP A 88 5.45 18.38 -21.41
N ILE A 89 6.00 19.16 -22.34
CA ILE A 89 5.35 20.40 -22.83
C ILE A 89 4.05 20.06 -23.53
N ARG A 90 4.06 19.09 -24.47
CA ARG A 90 2.87 18.65 -25.20
C ARG A 90 1.77 18.16 -24.27
N THR A 91 2.12 17.30 -23.32
CA THR A 91 1.17 16.76 -22.32
C THR A 91 0.61 17.89 -21.45
N GLY A 92 1.46 18.80 -20.95
CA GLY A 92 1.02 19.95 -20.16
C GLY A 92 0.06 20.87 -20.95
N LEU A 93 0.33 21.15 -22.21
CA LEU A 93 -0.55 21.92 -23.08
C LEU A 93 -1.87 21.19 -23.37
N LYS A 94 -1.83 19.85 -23.52
CA LYS A 94 -3.04 19.03 -23.68
C LYS A 94 -3.92 19.09 -22.43
N VAL A 95 -3.34 18.93 -21.22
CA VAL A 95 -4.06 19.08 -19.95
C VAL A 95 -4.65 20.48 -19.83
N ARG A 96 -3.87 21.53 -20.11
CA ARG A 96 -4.34 22.91 -20.09
C ARG A 96 -5.51 23.17 -21.07
N ARG A 97 -5.51 22.54 -22.24
CA ARG A 97 -6.61 22.66 -23.24
C ARG A 97 -7.86 21.92 -22.79
N LEU A 98 -7.71 20.75 -22.17
CA LEU A 98 -8.83 19.94 -21.66
C LEU A 98 -9.49 20.57 -20.43
N ARG A 99 -8.77 21.43 -19.69
CA ARG A 99 -9.26 22.14 -18.50
C ARG A 99 -9.98 21.26 -17.48
N PRO A 100 -9.40 20.12 -17.04
CA PRO A 100 -10.00 19.40 -15.93
C PRO A 100 -9.99 20.28 -14.67
N ASP A 101 -10.87 19.99 -13.71
CA ASP A 101 -10.84 20.68 -12.42
C ASP A 101 -9.53 20.38 -11.68
N VAL A 102 -9.02 19.13 -11.81
CA VAL A 102 -7.80 18.69 -11.15
C VAL A 102 -6.96 17.76 -12.04
N LEU A 103 -5.64 17.92 -11.94
CA LEU A 103 -4.64 16.97 -12.39
C LEU A 103 -4.05 16.29 -11.14
N ILE A 104 -4.24 14.97 -11.02
CA ILE A 104 -3.66 14.16 -9.94
C ILE A 104 -2.43 13.44 -10.49
N VAL A 105 -1.30 13.58 -9.80
CA VAL A 105 -0.03 12.96 -10.18
C VAL A 105 0.39 11.97 -9.09
N ARG A 106 0.77 10.75 -9.47
CA ARG A 106 1.40 9.82 -8.55
C ARG A 106 2.91 9.97 -8.59
N TYR A 107 3.52 10.25 -7.42
CA TYR A 107 4.95 10.51 -7.31
C TYR A 107 5.63 9.50 -6.40
N TRP A 108 6.66 8.81 -6.92
CA TRP A 108 7.34 7.72 -6.19
C TRP A 108 8.88 7.79 -6.27
N ILE A 109 9.45 8.59 -7.19
CA ILE A 109 10.91 8.68 -7.36
C ILE A 109 11.30 10.04 -7.98
N PRO A 110 12.39 10.68 -7.49
CA PRO A 110 12.80 12.02 -7.93
C PRO A 110 13.11 12.15 -9.43
N VAL A 111 13.55 11.10 -10.10
CA VAL A 111 13.86 11.15 -11.54
C VAL A 111 12.63 11.51 -12.40
N MET A 112 11.42 11.31 -11.92
CA MET A 112 10.17 11.70 -12.59
C MET A 112 9.82 13.18 -12.38
N ALA A 113 10.47 13.86 -11.43
CA ALA A 113 10.14 15.23 -11.06
C ALA A 113 10.19 16.24 -12.22
N PRO A 114 11.18 16.22 -13.13
CA PRO A 114 11.21 17.15 -14.25
C PRO A 114 10.01 17.01 -15.17
N ALA A 115 9.62 15.78 -15.50
CA ALA A 115 8.48 15.48 -16.35
C ALA A 115 7.16 15.94 -15.70
N PHE A 116 6.90 15.46 -14.50
CA PHE A 116 5.67 15.79 -13.77
C PHE A 116 5.58 17.26 -13.41
N GLY A 117 6.67 17.84 -12.89
CA GLY A 117 6.70 19.25 -12.51
C GLY A 117 6.46 20.20 -13.69
N THR A 118 6.98 19.88 -14.89
CA THR A 118 6.75 20.66 -16.10
C THR A 118 5.29 20.59 -16.55
N VAL A 119 4.71 19.38 -16.59
CA VAL A 119 3.29 19.19 -16.92
C VAL A 119 2.40 19.98 -15.95
N CYS A 120 2.63 19.86 -14.65
CA CYS A 120 1.85 20.54 -13.60
C CYS A 120 1.96 22.07 -13.70
N ARG A 121 3.16 22.64 -13.94
CA ARG A 121 3.34 24.08 -14.12
C ARG A 121 2.55 24.63 -15.32
N ILE A 122 2.55 23.90 -16.44
CA ILE A 122 1.80 24.30 -17.63
C ILE A 122 0.29 24.18 -17.38
N ALA A 123 -0.16 23.11 -16.74
CA ALA A 123 -1.58 22.91 -16.39
C ALA A 123 -2.10 24.02 -15.45
N ARG A 124 -1.34 24.36 -14.40
CA ARG A 124 -1.69 25.44 -13.46
C ARG A 124 -1.85 26.80 -14.11
N ARG A 125 -1.04 27.14 -15.12
CA ARG A 125 -1.21 28.37 -15.91
C ARG A 125 -2.54 28.41 -16.66
N GLY A 126 -3.24 27.30 -16.80
CA GLY A 126 -4.59 27.18 -17.35
C GLY A 126 -5.71 27.14 -16.30
N GLY A 127 -5.38 27.34 -15.03
CA GLY A 127 -6.35 27.29 -13.91
C GLY A 127 -6.65 25.87 -13.40
N VAL A 128 -5.91 24.87 -13.89
CA VAL A 128 -6.07 23.47 -13.41
C VAL A 128 -5.40 23.32 -12.06
N ARG A 129 -6.09 22.77 -11.06
CA ARG A 129 -5.49 22.42 -9.76
C ARG A 129 -4.61 21.18 -9.91
N THR A 130 -3.51 21.15 -9.18
CA THR A 130 -2.57 20.02 -9.22
C THR A 130 -2.44 19.38 -7.85
N LEU A 131 -2.75 18.10 -7.73
CA LEU A 131 -2.60 17.33 -6.52
C LEU A 131 -1.62 16.18 -6.75
N ALA A 132 -0.91 15.77 -5.71
CA ALA A 132 -0.02 14.64 -5.79
C ALA A 132 -0.35 13.58 -4.74
N LEU A 133 -0.33 12.31 -5.16
CA LEU A 133 -0.25 11.14 -4.28
C LEU A 133 1.21 10.78 -4.13
N LEU A 134 1.70 10.78 -2.90
CA LEU A 134 3.10 10.53 -2.57
C LEU A 134 3.30 9.10 -2.05
N ASP A 135 4.07 8.30 -2.78
CA ASP A 135 4.56 7.00 -2.29
C ASP A 135 5.85 7.19 -1.49
N ASN A 136 6.80 7.99 -2.04
CA ASN A 136 8.03 8.39 -1.38
C ASN A 136 8.40 9.81 -1.82
N VAL A 137 8.94 10.61 -0.91
CA VAL A 137 9.49 11.94 -1.21
C VAL A 137 11.00 11.88 -1.29
N ILE A 138 11.62 11.15 -0.38
CA ILE A 138 13.06 10.86 -0.36
C ILE A 138 13.24 9.38 -0.72
N PRO A 139 14.04 9.04 -1.75
CA PRO A 139 14.27 7.65 -2.11
C PRO A 139 15.14 6.95 -1.05
N HIS A 140 14.98 5.64 -0.91
CA HIS A 140 15.82 4.81 -0.03
C HIS A 140 17.30 4.87 -0.43
N GLU A 141 17.57 4.91 -1.72
CA GLU A 141 18.90 5.12 -2.28
C GLU A 141 19.04 6.56 -2.77
N LYS A 142 19.69 7.40 -1.97
CA LYS A 142 19.90 8.81 -2.29
C LYS A 142 20.90 8.97 -3.42
N ARG A 143 20.56 9.82 -4.40
CA ARG A 143 21.41 10.21 -5.53
C ARG A 143 21.72 11.71 -5.48
N PRO A 144 22.84 12.15 -6.06
CA PRO A 144 23.09 13.57 -6.29
C PRO A 144 21.88 14.19 -7.03
N PHE A 145 21.49 15.40 -6.60
CA PHE A 145 20.37 16.17 -7.19
C PHE A 145 18.94 15.74 -6.83
N ASP A 146 18.70 14.61 -6.17
CA ASP A 146 17.35 14.17 -5.78
C ASP A 146 16.57 15.26 -5.05
N SER A 147 17.21 15.95 -4.10
CA SER A 147 16.58 17.05 -3.35
C SER A 147 16.20 18.23 -4.26
N LEU A 148 17.01 18.57 -5.27
CA LEU A 148 16.71 19.63 -6.22
C LEU A 148 15.53 19.26 -7.11
N LEU A 149 15.51 18.02 -7.61
CA LEU A 149 14.43 17.48 -8.42
C LEU A 149 13.11 17.43 -7.63
N THR A 150 13.15 16.93 -6.41
CA THR A 150 11.97 16.89 -5.53
C THR A 150 11.46 18.29 -5.22
N ARG A 151 12.34 19.26 -4.95
CA ARG A 151 11.95 20.66 -4.74
C ARG A 151 11.27 21.25 -5.96
N TYR A 152 11.76 20.94 -7.17
CA TYR A 152 11.15 21.37 -8.42
C TYR A 152 9.72 20.80 -8.55
N PHE A 153 9.53 19.51 -8.24
CA PHE A 153 8.22 18.87 -8.28
C PHE A 153 7.27 19.47 -7.23
N VAL A 154 7.69 19.48 -5.96
CA VAL A 154 6.86 19.98 -4.83
C VAL A 154 6.39 21.40 -5.07
N SER A 155 7.24 22.29 -5.65
CA SER A 155 6.86 23.66 -5.99
C SER A 155 5.76 23.73 -7.05
N SER A 156 5.58 22.68 -7.86
CA SER A 156 4.61 22.62 -8.98
C SER A 156 3.24 22.10 -8.57
N ILE A 157 3.08 21.62 -7.33
CA ILE A 157 1.88 20.97 -6.80
C ILE A 157 1.17 21.91 -5.83
N ASP A 158 -0.17 21.90 -5.82
CA ASP A 158 -1.00 22.74 -4.95
C ASP A 158 -1.31 22.04 -3.62
N GLY A 159 -1.45 20.70 -3.61
CA GLY A 159 -1.73 19.92 -2.40
C GLY A 159 -1.32 18.45 -2.53
N PHE A 160 -1.17 17.79 -1.40
CA PHE A 160 -0.59 16.45 -1.32
C PHE A 160 -1.47 15.47 -0.55
N ILE A 161 -1.55 14.23 -1.01
CA ILE A 161 -1.98 13.06 -0.23
C ILE A 161 -0.72 12.26 0.08
N TYR A 162 -0.53 11.89 1.35
CA TYR A 162 0.54 11.01 1.81
C TYR A 162 -0.05 9.81 2.55
N MET A 163 0.65 8.66 2.48
CA MET A 163 0.15 7.39 2.98
C MET A 163 0.87 6.88 4.23
N SER A 164 1.92 7.58 4.70
CA SER A 164 2.60 7.32 5.98
C SER A 164 3.17 8.60 6.56
N GLU A 165 3.33 8.65 7.89
CA GLU A 165 3.90 9.81 8.57
C GLU A 165 5.36 10.07 8.17
N GLN A 166 6.13 9.02 7.86
CA GLN A 166 7.48 9.19 7.33
C GLN A 166 7.49 10.01 6.03
N VAL A 167 6.57 9.73 5.10
CA VAL A 167 6.42 10.50 3.84
C VAL A 167 6.01 11.95 4.13
N HIS A 168 5.19 12.18 5.15
CA HIS A 168 4.83 13.53 5.59
C HIS A 168 6.03 14.29 6.15
N GLN A 169 6.80 13.66 7.01
CA GLN A 169 8.02 14.27 7.57
C GLN A 169 9.01 14.62 6.47
N ASP A 170 9.22 13.74 5.52
CA ASP A 170 10.06 13.99 4.34
C ASP A 170 9.50 15.15 3.50
N LEU A 171 8.20 15.24 3.28
CA LEU A 171 7.55 16.34 2.56
C LEU A 171 7.79 17.69 3.25
N ARG A 172 7.76 17.73 4.60
CA ARG A 172 7.99 18.95 5.39
C ARG A 172 9.38 19.54 5.23
N LEU A 173 10.35 18.80 4.72
CA LEU A 173 11.67 19.34 4.34
C LEU A 173 11.61 20.20 3.08
N PHE A 174 10.56 20.08 2.28
CA PHE A 174 10.38 20.80 1.01
C PHE A 174 9.27 21.84 1.07
N THR A 175 8.23 21.61 1.86
CA THR A 175 7.13 22.56 2.07
C THR A 175 6.47 22.38 3.42
N ARG A 176 6.10 23.52 4.08
CA ARG A 176 5.36 23.53 5.36
C ARG A 176 4.02 24.24 5.24
N THR A 177 3.74 24.87 4.10
CA THR A 177 2.58 25.74 3.90
C THR A 177 1.52 25.17 3.01
N LYS A 178 1.89 24.23 2.12
CA LYS A 178 0.93 23.62 1.21
C LYS A 178 0.05 22.58 1.91
N PRO A 179 -1.25 22.54 1.61
CA PRO A 179 -2.15 21.56 2.19
C PRO A 179 -1.67 20.12 1.93
N ALA A 180 -1.68 19.30 2.97
CA ALA A 180 -1.41 17.86 2.89
C ALA A 180 -2.42 17.12 3.76
N LEU A 181 -2.90 15.97 3.29
CA LEU A 181 -3.83 15.11 4.02
C LEU A 181 -3.28 13.67 4.09
N PHE A 182 -3.40 13.08 5.25
CA PHE A 182 -3.14 11.67 5.45
C PHE A 182 -4.27 10.84 4.83
N SER A 183 -3.90 9.85 4.04
CA SER A 183 -4.81 8.84 3.52
C SER A 183 -4.07 7.51 3.46
N PRO A 184 -4.35 6.57 4.36
CA PRO A 184 -3.67 5.29 4.37
C PRO A 184 -3.91 4.54 3.06
N HIS A 185 -3.02 3.61 2.72
CA HIS A 185 -3.15 2.78 1.53
C HIS A 185 -4.48 2.02 1.57
N PRO A 186 -5.34 2.11 0.55
CA PRO A 186 -6.58 1.36 0.51
C PRO A 186 -6.34 -0.15 0.47
N MET A 187 -7.30 -0.90 0.99
CA MET A 187 -7.28 -2.36 0.93
C MET A 187 -7.43 -2.85 -0.52
N TRP A 188 -6.77 -3.97 -0.80
CA TRP A 188 -6.95 -4.70 -2.04
C TRP A 188 -8.08 -5.72 -1.90
N SER A 189 -9.04 -5.69 -2.81
CA SER A 189 -10.17 -6.62 -2.88
C SER A 189 -10.05 -7.68 -3.98
N ASN A 190 -8.87 -7.80 -4.58
CA ASN A 190 -8.64 -8.69 -5.73
C ASN A 190 -8.33 -10.14 -5.35
N TYR A 191 -8.26 -10.45 -4.06
CA TYR A 191 -7.99 -11.80 -3.56
C TYR A 191 -9.26 -12.64 -3.33
N GLY A 192 -10.44 -12.12 -3.68
CA GLY A 192 -11.72 -12.75 -3.43
C GLY A 192 -12.32 -12.37 -2.07
N ASP A 193 -13.47 -12.96 -1.78
CA ASP A 193 -14.21 -12.72 -0.54
C ASP A 193 -13.81 -13.71 0.56
N PRO A 194 -13.94 -13.34 1.85
CA PRO A 194 -13.80 -14.26 2.96
C PRO A 194 -14.74 -15.47 2.81
N MET A 195 -14.28 -16.64 3.22
CA MET A 195 -15.07 -17.89 3.20
C MET A 195 -15.13 -18.51 4.61
N PRO A 196 -16.08 -19.44 4.86
CA PRO A 196 -16.13 -20.18 6.11
C PRO A 196 -14.80 -20.88 6.43
N ARG A 197 -14.36 -20.83 7.70
CA ARG A 197 -13.09 -21.42 8.16
C ARG A 197 -12.95 -22.89 7.79
N GLU A 198 -14.03 -23.66 7.99
CA GLU A 198 -14.04 -25.10 7.71
C GLU A 198 -13.76 -25.39 6.23
N GLU A 199 -14.36 -24.61 5.33
CA GLU A 199 -14.14 -24.72 3.88
C GLU A 199 -12.70 -24.33 3.52
N ALA A 200 -12.19 -23.25 4.13
CA ALA A 200 -10.81 -22.79 3.93
C ALA A 200 -9.80 -23.84 4.40
N CYS A 201 -9.99 -24.39 5.60
CA CYS A 201 -9.14 -25.44 6.13
C CYS A 201 -9.20 -26.72 5.28
N ALA A 202 -10.38 -27.15 4.84
CA ALA A 202 -10.54 -28.32 3.98
C ALA A 202 -9.81 -28.14 2.64
N ALA A 203 -9.90 -26.95 2.03
CA ALA A 203 -9.23 -26.64 0.77
C ALA A 203 -7.69 -26.67 0.88
N LEU A 204 -7.15 -26.36 2.08
CA LEU A 204 -5.72 -26.33 2.36
C LEU A 204 -5.19 -27.61 3.01
N GLY A 205 -6.06 -28.60 3.29
CA GLY A 205 -5.68 -29.82 4.04
C GLY A 205 -5.30 -29.55 5.50
N LEU A 206 -5.87 -28.52 6.10
CA LEU A 206 -5.64 -28.13 7.50
C LEU A 206 -6.74 -28.69 8.41
N ASP A 207 -6.38 -28.94 9.68
CA ASP A 207 -7.33 -29.35 10.70
C ASP A 207 -8.04 -28.12 11.30
N PRO A 208 -9.37 -27.95 11.11
CA PRO A 208 -10.09 -26.77 11.59
C PRO A 208 -10.16 -26.66 13.12
N SER A 209 -9.82 -27.74 13.87
CA SER A 209 -9.77 -27.72 15.34
C SER A 209 -8.50 -27.09 15.90
N LEU A 210 -7.48 -26.87 15.07
CA LEU A 210 -6.22 -26.24 15.48
C LEU A 210 -6.26 -24.73 15.28
N HIS A 211 -5.45 -24.00 16.04
CA HIS A 211 -5.21 -22.58 15.86
C HIS A 211 -4.04 -22.33 14.92
N TYR A 212 -4.21 -21.37 14.03
CA TYR A 212 -3.20 -21.03 13.01
C TYR A 212 -2.72 -19.59 13.14
N THR A 213 -1.43 -19.43 13.41
CA THR A 213 -0.69 -18.17 13.24
C THR A 213 0.00 -18.20 11.89
N MET A 214 0.05 -17.10 11.17
CA MET A 214 0.63 -17.08 9.82
C MET A 214 1.66 -15.97 9.63
N PHE A 215 2.79 -16.34 9.01
CA PHE A 215 3.69 -15.45 8.28
C PHE A 215 3.38 -15.54 6.80
N PHE A 216 3.22 -14.38 6.12
CA PHE A 216 2.78 -14.35 4.72
C PHE A 216 3.64 -13.47 3.82
N GLY A 217 3.85 -13.93 2.56
CA GLY A 217 4.46 -13.21 1.45
C GLY A 217 5.94 -13.52 1.26
N TYR A 218 6.58 -12.91 0.23
CA TYR A 218 7.99 -13.17 -0.10
C TYR A 218 8.89 -13.16 1.13
N ILE A 219 9.66 -14.22 1.32
CA ILE A 219 10.57 -14.38 2.46
C ILE A 219 11.87 -13.64 2.14
N ARG A 220 12.09 -12.53 2.87
CA ARG A 220 13.28 -11.66 2.78
C ARG A 220 13.76 -11.34 4.18
N ASP A 221 15.05 -11.06 4.32
CA ASP A 221 15.70 -10.81 5.62
C ASP A 221 15.02 -9.72 6.45
N TYR A 222 14.62 -8.62 5.82
CA TYR A 222 13.98 -7.52 6.51
C TYR A 222 12.60 -7.88 7.08
N LYS A 223 11.96 -8.95 6.58
CA LYS A 223 10.65 -9.42 7.06
C LYS A 223 10.75 -10.26 8.34
N GLY A 224 11.95 -10.63 8.77
CA GLY A 224 12.19 -11.18 10.11
C GLY A 224 11.57 -12.55 10.38
N LEU A 225 11.44 -13.43 9.37
CA LEU A 225 10.95 -14.79 9.61
C LEU A 225 11.74 -15.51 10.69
N ASP A 226 13.06 -15.30 10.74
CA ASP A 226 13.95 -15.85 11.76
C ASP A 226 13.56 -15.41 13.19
N LEU A 227 13.15 -14.15 13.39
CA LEU A 227 12.65 -13.68 14.70
C LEU A 227 11.37 -14.41 15.10
N LEU A 228 10.47 -14.68 14.14
CA LEU A 228 9.24 -15.41 14.42
C LEU A 228 9.51 -16.89 14.72
N LEU A 229 10.45 -17.53 14.04
CA LEU A 229 10.83 -18.91 14.33
C LEU A 229 11.41 -19.05 15.74
N ASP A 230 12.26 -18.12 16.17
CA ASP A 230 12.80 -18.09 17.54
C ASP A 230 11.67 -17.81 18.56
N ALA A 231 10.76 -16.86 18.28
CA ALA A 231 9.58 -16.60 19.11
C ALA A 231 8.67 -17.83 19.25
N TRP A 232 8.46 -18.56 18.16
CA TRP A 232 7.65 -19.77 18.14
C TRP A 232 8.26 -20.90 18.98
N ALA A 233 9.58 -21.07 18.90
CA ALA A 233 10.30 -22.03 19.73
C ALA A 233 10.20 -21.68 21.23
N GLU A 234 10.26 -20.40 21.60
CA GLU A 234 10.08 -19.96 22.98
C GLU A 234 8.68 -20.33 23.51
N LEU A 235 7.63 -20.07 22.73
CA LEU A 235 6.26 -20.45 23.09
C LEU A 235 6.08 -21.97 23.26
N MET A 236 6.69 -22.77 22.38
CA MET A 236 6.67 -24.23 22.49
C MET A 236 7.33 -24.71 23.77
N ASN A 237 8.51 -24.18 24.12
CA ASN A 237 9.24 -24.56 25.32
C ASN A 237 8.47 -24.28 26.63
N HIS A 238 7.53 -23.32 26.57
CA HIS A 238 6.62 -23.02 27.68
C HIS A 238 5.32 -23.83 27.66
N GLY A 239 5.15 -24.80 26.77
CA GLY A 239 3.98 -25.68 26.69
C GLY A 239 2.69 -24.96 26.21
N LYS A 240 2.82 -23.78 25.61
CA LYS A 240 1.68 -22.92 25.30
C LYS A 240 1.02 -23.18 23.93
N LEU A 241 1.60 -24.04 23.08
CA LEU A 241 1.21 -24.20 21.69
C LEU A 241 0.80 -25.65 21.32
N GLU A 242 0.18 -26.39 22.21
CA GLU A 242 -0.17 -27.80 21.95
C GLU A 242 -1.07 -27.92 20.70
N ASN A 243 -2.13 -27.09 20.63
CA ASN A 243 -3.10 -27.06 19.55
C ASN A 243 -2.84 -25.94 18.51
N HIS A 244 -1.61 -25.43 18.42
CA HIS A 244 -1.26 -24.34 17.54
C HIS A 244 -0.29 -24.78 16.45
N ARG A 245 -0.38 -24.15 15.29
CA ARG A 245 0.55 -24.30 14.15
C ARG A 245 0.94 -22.96 13.61
N LEU A 246 2.19 -22.84 13.18
CA LEU A 246 2.66 -21.68 12.42
C LEU A 246 2.68 -22.01 10.93
N ILE A 247 1.87 -21.30 10.16
CA ILE A 247 1.92 -21.34 8.69
C ILE A 247 2.97 -20.35 8.22
N VAL A 248 3.93 -20.82 7.42
CA VAL A 248 4.88 -19.98 6.68
C VAL A 248 4.53 -20.09 5.21
N ALA A 249 3.87 -19.07 4.67
CA ALA A 249 3.36 -19.07 3.30
C ALA A 249 4.05 -17.99 2.46
N GLY A 250 4.80 -18.43 1.45
CA GLY A 250 5.48 -17.55 0.50
C GLY A 250 6.79 -18.09 -0.02
N GLU A 251 7.20 -17.53 -1.13
CA GLU A 251 8.42 -17.92 -1.84
C GLU A 251 9.67 -17.30 -1.18
N TYR A 252 10.72 -18.10 -1.03
CA TYR A 252 12.03 -17.59 -0.59
C TYR A 252 12.71 -16.79 -1.69
N TYR A 253 13.02 -15.55 -1.39
CA TYR A 253 13.82 -14.72 -2.29
C TYR A 253 15.31 -15.08 -2.24
N SER A 254 15.78 -15.49 -1.05
CA SER A 254 17.15 -15.97 -0.80
C SER A 254 17.23 -16.68 0.56
N GLY A 255 18.28 -17.49 0.75
CA GLY A 255 18.66 -18.01 2.06
C GLY A 255 17.73 -19.07 2.65
N LYS A 256 17.09 -19.90 1.83
CA LYS A 256 16.20 -20.98 2.27
C LYS A 256 16.90 -21.95 3.24
N GLU A 257 18.16 -22.27 2.96
CA GLU A 257 18.95 -23.22 3.73
C GLU A 257 19.13 -22.78 5.19
N ARG A 258 19.39 -21.51 5.44
CA ARG A 258 19.56 -20.97 6.81
C ARG A 258 18.27 -21.10 7.65
N TYR A 259 17.11 -20.92 7.04
CA TYR A 259 15.83 -21.11 7.74
C TYR A 259 15.59 -22.59 8.02
N ALA A 260 15.92 -23.50 7.11
CA ALA A 260 15.86 -24.94 7.33
C ALA A 260 16.77 -25.40 8.49
N GLU A 261 17.99 -24.89 8.54
CA GLU A 261 18.94 -25.11 9.63
C GLU A 261 18.40 -24.57 10.97
N GLN A 262 17.82 -23.36 10.97
CA GLN A 262 17.22 -22.77 12.16
C GLN A 262 16.05 -23.62 12.67
N ILE A 263 15.13 -24.03 11.81
CA ILE A 263 13.98 -24.89 12.14
C ILE A 263 14.45 -26.22 12.74
N ALA A 264 15.47 -26.86 12.15
CA ALA A 264 16.03 -28.10 12.65
C ALA A 264 16.69 -27.91 14.02
N ARG A 265 17.49 -26.86 14.20
CA ARG A 265 18.13 -26.52 15.48
C ARG A 265 17.13 -26.23 16.60
N LEU A 266 16.01 -25.57 16.27
CA LEU A 266 14.95 -25.24 17.22
C LEU A 266 14.00 -26.42 17.52
N GLY A 267 14.01 -27.48 16.72
CA GLY A 267 13.15 -28.66 16.90
C GLY A 267 11.65 -28.39 16.72
N ILE A 268 11.29 -27.38 15.90
CA ILE A 268 9.89 -26.92 15.79
C ILE A 268 9.17 -27.43 14.54
N ARG A 269 9.80 -28.32 13.76
CA ARG A 269 9.31 -28.73 12.43
C ARG A 269 7.88 -29.27 12.42
N ASP A 270 7.51 -30.04 13.43
CA ASP A 270 6.19 -30.67 13.58
C ASP A 270 5.06 -29.68 13.91
N LYS A 271 5.41 -28.46 14.30
CA LYS A 271 4.48 -27.34 14.57
C LYS A 271 4.38 -26.35 13.41
N LEU A 272 5.08 -26.61 12.30
CA LEU A 272 5.08 -25.73 11.12
C LEU A 272 4.34 -26.34 9.93
N VAL A 273 3.56 -25.49 9.26
CA VAL A 273 3.01 -25.76 7.93
C VAL A 273 3.76 -24.86 6.94
N MET A 274 4.60 -25.50 6.10
CA MET A 274 5.46 -24.76 5.16
C MET A 274 4.84 -24.79 3.77
N MET A 275 4.55 -23.60 3.23
CA MET A 275 4.07 -23.38 1.86
C MET A 275 5.10 -22.55 1.10
N ASP A 276 6.18 -23.22 0.68
CA ASP A 276 7.31 -22.62 -0.03
C ASP A 276 7.04 -22.53 -1.53
N CYS A 277 6.11 -21.65 -1.89
CA CYS A 277 5.73 -21.40 -3.27
C CYS A 277 5.11 -20.00 -3.42
N TYR A 278 4.96 -19.56 -4.65
CA TYR A 278 4.11 -18.40 -4.94
C TYR A 278 2.66 -18.74 -4.59
N ILE A 279 2.05 -17.94 -3.75
CA ILE A 279 0.64 -18.10 -3.35
C ILE A 279 -0.25 -17.37 -4.36
N ALA A 280 -1.06 -18.11 -5.08
CA ALA A 280 -2.00 -17.53 -6.05
C ALA A 280 -3.16 -16.78 -5.34
N ASP A 281 -3.74 -15.78 -5.99
CA ASP A 281 -4.78 -14.92 -5.39
C ASP A 281 -5.93 -15.72 -4.74
N ARG A 282 -6.35 -16.84 -5.36
CA ARG A 282 -7.35 -17.75 -4.81
C ARG A 282 -6.93 -18.40 -3.49
N GLU A 283 -5.66 -18.76 -3.37
CA GLU A 283 -5.10 -19.40 -2.18
C GLU A 283 -4.93 -18.38 -1.05
N VAL A 284 -4.74 -17.10 -1.38
CA VAL A 284 -4.72 -16.01 -0.39
C VAL A 284 -6.03 -15.96 0.37
N ALA A 285 -7.18 -16.02 -0.33
CA ALA A 285 -8.49 -16.04 0.33
C ALA A 285 -8.65 -17.23 1.28
N GLN A 286 -8.22 -18.42 0.85
CA GLN A 286 -8.26 -19.63 1.68
C GLN A 286 -7.37 -19.49 2.93
N LEU A 287 -6.11 -19.04 2.76
CA LEU A 287 -5.16 -18.88 3.86
C LEU A 287 -5.67 -17.88 4.91
N PHE A 288 -6.06 -16.68 4.46
CA PHE A 288 -6.52 -15.64 5.39
C PHE A 288 -7.87 -15.98 6.04
N SER A 289 -8.70 -16.80 5.41
CA SER A 289 -9.94 -17.30 6.02
C SER A 289 -9.70 -18.44 7.02
N ALA A 290 -8.59 -19.18 6.90
CA ALA A 290 -8.27 -20.29 7.80
C ALA A 290 -7.53 -19.85 9.07
N VAL A 291 -6.84 -18.70 9.09
CA VAL A 291 -5.94 -18.32 10.19
C VAL A 291 -6.61 -17.43 11.23
N ASP A 292 -6.06 -17.49 12.46
CA ASP A 292 -6.51 -16.69 13.59
C ASP A 292 -5.70 -15.40 13.74
N LEU A 293 -4.43 -15.42 13.37
CA LEU A 293 -3.48 -14.34 13.59
C LEU A 293 -2.44 -14.25 12.47
N VAL A 294 -2.17 -13.06 12.00
CA VAL A 294 -1.05 -12.77 11.08
C VAL A 294 0.07 -12.09 11.86
N VAL A 295 1.30 -12.55 11.69
CA VAL A 295 2.48 -11.95 12.33
C VAL A 295 3.39 -11.36 11.27
N GLN A 296 3.73 -10.08 11.42
CA GLN A 296 4.67 -9.34 10.57
C GLN A 296 5.87 -8.87 11.41
N PRO A 297 6.88 -9.73 11.62
CA PRO A 297 8.01 -9.49 12.51
C PRO A 297 9.10 -8.67 11.83
N TYR A 298 8.71 -7.64 11.08
CA TYR A 298 9.61 -6.91 10.20
C TYR A 298 10.68 -6.14 10.98
N ARG A 299 11.88 -6.07 10.42
CA ARG A 299 12.97 -5.21 10.92
C ARG A 299 12.89 -3.80 10.35
N HIS A 300 12.38 -3.69 9.12
CA HIS A 300 12.17 -2.41 8.43
C HIS A 300 10.94 -2.51 7.54
N ALA A 301 10.10 -1.47 7.55
CA ALA A 301 8.98 -1.35 6.62
C ALA A 301 8.59 0.12 6.45
N THR A 302 8.29 0.56 5.24
CA THR A 302 7.56 1.82 5.03
C THR A 302 6.06 1.58 5.08
N GLN A 303 5.60 0.50 4.45
CA GLN A 303 4.22 0.02 4.44
C GLN A 303 4.24 -1.51 4.19
N SER A 304 3.12 -2.18 4.49
CA SER A 304 2.95 -3.59 4.18
C SER A 304 1.63 -3.87 3.47
N GLY A 305 1.71 -4.49 2.30
CA GLY A 305 0.53 -4.99 1.60
C GLY A 305 -0.18 -6.11 2.38
N VAL A 306 0.56 -6.87 3.19
CA VAL A 306 0.02 -7.95 4.03
C VAL A 306 -0.96 -7.41 5.08
N THR A 307 -0.67 -6.24 5.65
CA THR A 307 -1.58 -5.57 6.59
C THR A 307 -2.93 -5.27 5.93
N GLN A 308 -2.92 -4.83 4.68
CA GLN A 308 -4.15 -4.51 3.93
C GLN A 308 -4.97 -5.78 3.62
N VAL A 309 -4.29 -6.89 3.31
CA VAL A 309 -4.96 -8.18 3.12
C VAL A 309 -5.55 -8.68 4.44
N ALA A 310 -4.82 -8.57 5.55
CA ALA A 310 -5.33 -8.95 6.87
C ALA A 310 -6.59 -8.15 7.25
N TYR A 311 -6.63 -6.85 6.97
CA TYR A 311 -7.83 -6.03 7.14
C TYR A 311 -9.00 -6.48 6.26
N TRP A 312 -8.74 -6.89 5.01
CA TRP A 312 -9.78 -7.36 4.10
C TRP A 312 -10.47 -8.63 4.60
N PHE A 313 -9.69 -9.55 5.20
CA PHE A 313 -10.18 -10.81 5.74
C PHE A 313 -10.49 -10.77 7.25
N ASP A 314 -10.49 -9.59 7.85
CA ASP A 314 -10.77 -9.37 9.28
C ASP A 314 -9.84 -10.16 10.23
N VAL A 315 -8.58 -10.38 9.83
CA VAL A 315 -7.60 -11.14 10.60
C VAL A 315 -6.79 -10.22 11.51
N PRO A 316 -6.78 -10.45 12.85
CA PRO A 316 -5.92 -9.75 13.78
C PRO A 316 -4.43 -9.88 13.45
N MET A 317 -3.63 -8.93 13.91
CA MET A 317 -2.22 -8.87 13.56
C MET A 317 -1.33 -8.70 14.80
N VAL A 318 -0.15 -9.33 14.78
CA VAL A 318 1.00 -8.91 15.59
C VAL A 318 2.03 -8.33 14.64
N VAL A 319 2.39 -7.07 14.84
CA VAL A 319 3.35 -6.37 14.01
C VAL A 319 4.47 -5.77 14.85
N THR A 320 5.65 -5.62 14.27
CA THR A 320 6.74 -4.89 14.94
C THR A 320 6.58 -3.38 14.78
N ASP A 321 7.07 -2.62 15.76
CA ASP A 321 7.06 -1.15 15.78
C ASP A 321 8.12 -0.57 14.83
N VAL A 322 7.91 -0.80 13.53
CA VAL A 322 8.83 -0.33 12.48
C VAL A 322 8.07 0.39 11.38
N GLY A 323 8.55 1.56 10.99
CA GLY A 323 7.99 2.36 9.90
C GLY A 323 6.49 2.63 10.06
N GLY A 324 5.72 2.42 8.99
CA GLY A 324 4.29 2.71 8.97
C GLY A 324 3.38 1.60 9.55
N LEU A 325 3.91 0.49 10.08
CA LEU A 325 3.07 -0.61 10.61
C LEU A 325 2.27 -0.17 11.84
N ARG A 326 2.91 0.55 12.79
CA ARG A 326 2.24 1.11 13.96
C ARG A 326 1.12 2.09 13.61
N GLU A 327 1.25 2.82 12.50
CA GLU A 327 0.23 3.80 12.08
C GLU A 327 -1.05 3.12 11.60
N ILE A 328 -0.91 1.87 11.14
CA ILE A 328 -2.00 1.09 10.55
C ILE A 328 -2.60 0.14 11.56
N VAL A 329 -1.79 -0.50 12.41
CA VAL A 329 -2.26 -1.44 13.44
C VAL A 329 -2.36 -0.70 14.78
N SER A 330 -3.58 -0.45 15.24
CA SER A 330 -3.85 0.14 16.56
C SER A 330 -3.61 -0.90 17.63
N ASP A 331 -2.59 -0.65 18.48
CA ASP A 331 -2.18 -1.56 19.54
C ASP A 331 -3.29 -1.80 20.57
N GLY A 332 -3.57 -3.07 20.86
CA GLY A 332 -4.62 -3.51 21.78
C GLY A 332 -6.06 -3.37 21.25
N GLU A 333 -6.26 -2.89 20.02
CA GLU A 333 -7.59 -2.73 19.41
C GLU A 333 -7.84 -3.68 18.24
N VAL A 334 -6.88 -3.83 17.33
CA VAL A 334 -6.98 -4.68 16.14
C VAL A 334 -5.85 -5.70 16.05
N GLY A 335 -4.94 -5.66 16.99
CA GLY A 335 -3.74 -6.46 17.06
C GLY A 335 -2.80 -5.95 18.14
N TYR A 336 -1.56 -6.39 18.10
CA TYR A 336 -0.51 -5.91 18.99
C TYR A 336 0.68 -5.37 18.20
N VAL A 337 1.28 -4.29 18.72
CA VAL A 337 2.51 -3.70 18.22
C VAL A 337 3.63 -3.99 19.22
N THR A 338 4.75 -4.53 18.75
CA THR A 338 5.84 -4.97 19.61
C THR A 338 7.22 -4.62 19.04
N GLU A 339 8.25 -4.68 19.85
CA GLU A 339 9.63 -4.54 19.36
C GLU A 339 10.01 -5.70 18.43
N PRO A 340 10.95 -5.51 17.48
CA PRO A 340 11.46 -6.56 16.60
C PRO A 340 12.42 -7.50 17.33
N ASP A 341 11.92 -8.11 18.39
CA ASP A 341 12.61 -9.03 19.29
C ASP A 341 11.80 -10.33 19.45
N PRO A 342 12.43 -11.53 19.41
CA PRO A 342 11.72 -12.81 19.52
C PRO A 342 10.86 -12.93 20.78
N LYS A 343 11.36 -12.50 21.95
CA LYS A 343 10.62 -12.58 23.22
C LYS A 343 9.41 -11.67 23.25
N ALA A 344 9.57 -10.46 22.73
CA ALA A 344 8.48 -9.49 22.63
C ALA A 344 7.38 -9.99 21.66
N ILE A 345 7.77 -10.59 20.52
CA ILE A 345 6.86 -11.21 19.56
C ILE A 345 6.15 -12.41 20.20
N ALA A 346 6.88 -13.29 20.89
CA ALA A 346 6.30 -14.43 21.62
C ALA A 346 5.27 -13.97 22.65
N THR A 347 5.61 -12.95 23.45
CA THR A 347 4.70 -12.38 24.45
C THR A 347 3.42 -11.83 23.81
N ALA A 348 3.51 -11.14 22.69
CA ALA A 348 2.35 -10.60 21.99
C ALA A 348 1.44 -11.71 21.41
N ILE A 349 2.02 -12.78 20.85
CA ILE A 349 1.28 -13.95 20.36
C ILE A 349 0.59 -14.67 21.52
N ASP A 350 1.32 -14.93 22.61
CA ASP A 350 0.78 -15.57 23.82
C ASP A 350 -0.40 -14.77 24.37
N ARG A 351 -0.22 -13.47 24.51
CA ARG A 351 -1.24 -12.57 25.00
C ARG A 351 -2.51 -12.61 24.13
N PHE A 352 -2.38 -12.66 22.82
CA PHE A 352 -3.52 -12.74 21.90
C PHE A 352 -4.37 -14.00 22.17
N TYR A 353 -3.75 -15.14 22.37
CA TYR A 353 -4.45 -16.38 22.60
C TYR A 353 -4.94 -16.53 24.06
N CYS A 354 -4.13 -16.15 25.05
CA CYS A 354 -4.51 -16.23 26.46
C CYS A 354 -5.64 -15.27 26.87
N GLU A 355 -5.69 -14.09 26.26
CA GLU A 355 -6.77 -13.10 26.49
C GLU A 355 -7.98 -13.32 25.58
N GLU A 356 -7.99 -14.37 24.75
CA GLU A 356 -9.08 -14.72 23.81
C GLU A 356 -9.52 -13.53 22.93
N LYS A 357 -8.55 -12.71 22.47
CA LYS A 357 -8.78 -11.43 21.78
C LYS A 357 -9.31 -11.56 20.35
N SER A 358 -9.39 -12.76 19.79
CA SER A 358 -9.75 -12.96 18.38
C SER A 358 -11.08 -12.29 18.01
N ALA A 359 -12.15 -12.56 18.76
CA ALA A 359 -13.48 -12.03 18.46
C ALA A 359 -13.55 -10.49 18.61
N GLU A 360 -12.94 -9.95 19.67
CA GLU A 360 -12.88 -8.51 19.92
C GLU A 360 -12.13 -7.79 18.82
N PHE A 361 -10.92 -8.27 18.46
CA PHE A 361 -10.11 -7.63 17.43
C PHE A 361 -10.75 -7.73 16.05
N ARG A 362 -11.38 -8.86 15.68
CA ARG A 362 -12.14 -8.99 14.44
C ARG A 362 -13.28 -7.98 14.36
N ALA A 363 -14.07 -7.82 15.43
CA ALA A 363 -15.14 -6.82 15.48
C ALA A 363 -14.62 -5.38 15.38
N ASN A 364 -13.45 -5.10 15.95
CA ASN A 364 -12.81 -3.80 15.81
C ASN A 364 -12.28 -3.58 14.40
N ILE A 365 -11.66 -4.58 13.77
CA ILE A 365 -11.17 -4.52 12.40
C ILE A 365 -12.28 -4.12 11.43
N LEU A 366 -13.49 -4.67 11.57
CA LEU A 366 -14.66 -4.29 10.75
C LEU A 366 -14.96 -2.77 10.78
N ARG A 367 -14.73 -2.11 11.92
CA ARG A 367 -14.88 -0.66 12.05
C ARG A 367 -13.67 0.11 11.54
N PHE A 368 -12.47 -0.42 11.81
CA PHE A 368 -11.22 0.22 11.42
C PHE A 368 -10.97 0.20 9.92
N ARG A 369 -11.36 -0.88 9.22
CA ARG A 369 -11.11 -1.04 7.79
C ARG A 369 -11.82 -0.01 6.89
N GLU A 370 -12.88 0.65 7.39
CA GLU A 370 -13.55 1.72 6.65
C GLU A 370 -12.60 2.87 6.28
N ARG A 371 -11.56 3.09 7.07
CA ARG A 371 -10.51 4.08 6.78
C ARG A 371 -9.66 3.72 5.57
N PHE A 372 -9.59 2.44 5.21
CA PHE A 372 -8.77 1.89 4.15
C PHE A 372 -9.56 1.58 2.88
N THR A 373 -10.69 2.22 2.69
CA THR A 373 -11.50 2.05 1.48
C THR A 373 -11.02 2.97 0.35
N TRP A 374 -11.18 2.52 -0.88
CA TRP A 374 -10.93 3.33 -2.08
C TRP A 374 -11.81 4.58 -2.11
N GLN A 375 -13.06 4.44 -1.61
CA GLN A 375 -13.99 5.56 -1.45
C GLN A 375 -13.41 6.62 -0.54
N ARG A 376 -12.89 6.24 0.64
CA ARG A 376 -12.30 7.17 1.59
C ARG A 376 -11.09 7.91 1.03
N MET A 377 -10.24 7.22 0.26
CA MET A 377 -9.13 7.87 -0.43
C MET A 377 -9.62 8.89 -1.46
N ALA A 378 -10.63 8.55 -2.26
CA ALA A 378 -11.23 9.49 -3.22
C ALA A 378 -11.85 10.70 -2.50
N ASP A 379 -12.54 10.50 -1.38
CA ASP A 379 -13.10 11.57 -0.55
C ASP A 379 -12.01 12.51 -0.01
N ASN A 380 -10.87 11.96 0.42
CA ASN A 380 -9.71 12.75 0.87
C ASN A 380 -9.15 13.63 -0.27
N PHE A 381 -9.10 13.12 -1.52
CA PHE A 381 -8.73 13.94 -2.69
C PHE A 381 -9.75 15.06 -2.95
N ILE A 382 -11.04 14.78 -2.83
CA ILE A 382 -12.10 15.80 -2.99
C ILE A 382 -11.99 16.86 -1.90
N GLU A 383 -11.72 16.48 -0.66
CA GLU A 383 -11.48 17.40 0.44
C GLU A 383 -10.27 18.28 0.17
N LEU A 384 -9.14 17.66 -0.26
CA LEU A 384 -7.92 18.38 -0.60
C LEU A 384 -8.15 19.35 -1.76
N PHE A 385 -8.88 18.93 -2.79
CA PHE A 385 -9.27 19.80 -3.93
C PHE A 385 -10.05 21.03 -3.45
N ARG A 386 -10.99 20.85 -2.52
CA ARG A 386 -11.73 21.97 -1.93
C ARG A 386 -10.82 22.93 -1.17
N LYS A 387 -9.89 22.39 -0.37
CA LYS A 387 -8.91 23.20 0.41
C LYS A 387 -8.03 24.05 -0.51
N VAL A 388 -7.46 23.46 -1.58
CA VAL A 388 -6.58 24.20 -2.50
C VAL A 388 -7.37 25.16 -3.40
N SER A 389 -8.66 24.92 -3.62
CA SER A 389 -9.52 25.81 -4.40
C SER A 389 -10.05 27.02 -3.60
N ALA A 390 -10.10 26.91 -2.27
CA ALA A 390 -10.53 28.00 -1.38
C ALA A 390 -9.40 29.03 -1.08
N GLY A 391 -8.14 28.62 -1.27
CA GLY A 391 -6.96 29.47 -0.97
C GLY A 391 -6.62 30.57 -2.01
N ASP A 392 -7.40 30.71 -3.06
CA ASP A 392 -7.21 31.73 -4.13
C ASP A 392 -8.01 33.03 -3.86
N ARG A 393 -8.41 33.32 -2.64
CA ARG A 393 -9.09 34.57 -2.27
C ARG A 393 -8.20 35.50 -1.48
#